data_18e283552ab17473bd3046e69a089f6b
#
_entry.id   18e283552ab17473bd3046e69a089f6b
#
_cell.length_a   1.000
_cell.length_b   1.000
_cell.length_c   1.000
_cell.angle_alpha   90.00
_cell.angle_beta   90.00
_cell.angle_gamma   90.00
#
_symmetry.space_group_name_H-M   'P 1'
#
loop_
_entity.id
_entity.type
_entity.pdbx_description
1 polymer ?
#
loop_
_entity_poly.entity_id
_entity_poly.type
_entity_poly.pdbx_seq_one_letter_code
_entity_poly.pdbx_strand_id
1 'polypeptide(L)'
;MKKDQEIFQKRLNHHHDELRWLYTELYHNDDMFAELCDQMYQYFTARRRALKNRDLEREKNPDWFRQKDMLGMMLYIDNFAGNIKGVSAKLPYLKECNVNCLHLMPFLDTPKGRSDGGYAVADFRKVRPDLGTMEDLAALADKCHKNGMNLCMDFVMNHTSEDHEWAKKARQGDGEYMSRYFFYNNREIPDKYEKTVPQVFPTTAPGNFTWLPDIGHYVMTTFYPYQWDLNYCNPRVFNEMMYNFLFLANQGMDVIRIDAVPYIWKELGTPCRNLKQVHTIVRMMRMIAEIVCPSVVLLGEVVMEPEKVVPYFGTVEKPECHMLYNVTTMATTWNSIATRDIRLLKKQMDIVNSLPKQYTFLNYLRCHDDIGWGLDFATLKDWGMDEPSHKRYLNDFFTGKHPGSDSRGELYNDDPVTQDARFCGTTASMCGIEAALFEKDDEKLKRGIREDLMLHAYMLTQSGIPMLYSSDEIGRLNDYSYKEDPDKAADSRYIHRGAFQWELAGNRKSKTSVEGQIFQTLNRMEQIRRQESVFDKDCDVYTYDVHDDSILCILRQKGDDRFIGIFNFSDSEKTAWMQEEGTFRDLITDQTLELKDVELPAYGFMWCKRM
;
A
#
# COMPACT_ATOMS: atom_id res chain seq x y z
N MET A 1 -2.59 33.17 -19.45
CA MET A 1 -1.39 33.62 -18.72
C MET A 1 -1.73 34.39 -17.44
N LYS A 2 -2.38 35.58 -17.49
CA LYS A 2 -2.66 36.37 -16.27
C LYS A 2 -3.47 35.64 -15.21
N LYS A 3 -4.55 34.93 -15.60
CA LYS A 3 -5.39 34.13 -14.70
C LYS A 3 -4.63 32.94 -14.06
N ASP A 4 -3.75 32.27 -14.81
CA ASP A 4 -2.96 31.16 -14.29
C ASP A 4 -1.94 31.66 -13.26
N GLN A 5 -1.32 32.81 -13.50
CA GLN A 5 -0.42 33.46 -12.56
C GLN A 5 -1.14 33.89 -11.27
N GLU A 6 -2.36 34.42 -11.37
CA GLU A 6 -3.17 34.78 -10.20
C GLU A 6 -3.52 33.54 -9.34
N ILE A 7 -3.86 32.41 -9.99
CA ILE A 7 -4.14 31.13 -9.29
C ILE A 7 -2.90 30.64 -8.54
N PHE A 8 -1.76 30.58 -9.23
CA PHE A 8 -0.49 30.14 -8.62
C PHE A 8 -0.12 31.03 -7.44
N GLN A 9 -0.16 32.35 -7.63
CA GLN A 9 0.21 33.30 -6.57
C GLN A 9 -0.71 33.18 -5.36
N LYS A 10 -2.02 32.95 -5.56
CA LYS A 10 -2.98 32.75 -4.46
C LYS A 10 -2.62 31.50 -3.65
N ARG A 11 -2.32 30.38 -4.33
CA ARG A 11 -1.92 29.12 -3.67
C ARG A 11 -0.57 29.26 -2.96
N LEU A 12 0.40 29.88 -3.62
CA LEU A 12 1.71 30.13 -3.02
C LEU A 12 1.58 31.00 -1.76
N ASN A 13 0.86 32.12 -1.82
CA ASN A 13 0.68 33.01 -0.67
C ASN A 13 0.03 32.32 0.53
N HIS A 14 -0.83 31.32 0.26
CA HIS A 14 -1.47 30.56 1.34
C HIS A 14 -0.48 29.69 2.13
N HIS A 15 0.54 29.17 1.47
CA HIS A 15 1.50 28.23 2.08
C HIS A 15 2.89 28.83 2.30
N HIS A 16 3.21 29.99 1.72
CA HIS A 16 4.57 30.52 1.60
C HIS A 16 5.28 30.64 2.96
N ASP A 17 4.62 31.21 3.95
CA ASP A 17 5.28 31.52 5.24
C ASP A 17 5.60 30.23 6.01
N GLU A 18 4.67 29.26 6.04
CA GLU A 18 4.92 27.97 6.67
C GLU A 18 5.97 27.18 5.88
N LEU A 19 5.87 27.12 4.56
CA LEU A 19 6.82 26.40 3.70
C LEU A 19 8.24 26.97 3.85
N ARG A 20 8.38 28.30 3.85
CA ARG A 20 9.67 28.96 4.05
C ARG A 20 10.24 28.69 5.43
N TRP A 21 9.39 28.77 6.47
CA TRP A 21 9.82 28.48 7.84
C TRP A 21 10.35 27.04 7.97
N LEU A 22 9.59 26.04 7.52
CA LEU A 22 10.00 24.63 7.55
C LEU A 22 11.27 24.37 6.74
N TYR A 23 11.39 24.99 5.57
CA TYR A 23 12.58 24.89 4.73
C TYR A 23 13.81 25.49 5.43
N THR A 24 13.64 26.67 6.04
CA THR A 24 14.72 27.35 6.77
C THR A 24 15.17 26.54 7.99
N GLU A 25 14.23 25.94 8.74
CA GLU A 25 14.55 25.07 9.89
C GLU A 25 15.45 23.87 9.50
N LEU A 26 15.27 23.32 8.31
CA LEU A 26 16.09 22.19 7.84
C LEU A 26 17.41 22.65 7.19
N TYR A 27 17.39 23.71 6.39
CA TYR A 27 18.45 23.99 5.43
C TYR A 27 19.17 25.31 5.62
N HIS A 28 18.56 26.30 6.30
CA HIS A 28 19.11 27.64 6.48
C HIS A 28 19.65 28.26 5.16
N ASN A 29 18.91 28.10 4.05
CA ASN A 29 19.35 28.48 2.71
C ASN A 29 18.22 29.14 1.90
N ASP A 30 18.19 30.49 1.94
CA ASP A 30 17.17 31.27 1.25
C ASP A 30 17.29 31.22 -0.28
N ASP A 31 18.50 31.10 -0.84
CA ASP A 31 18.72 31.03 -2.29
C ASP A 31 18.12 29.74 -2.87
N MET A 32 18.35 28.62 -2.20
CA MET A 32 17.77 27.33 -2.58
C MET A 32 16.25 27.30 -2.41
N PHE A 33 15.71 28.02 -1.43
CA PHE A 33 14.26 28.19 -1.28
C PHE A 33 13.66 29.01 -2.43
N ALA A 34 14.33 30.11 -2.81
CA ALA A 34 13.91 30.93 -3.96
C ALA A 34 13.92 30.12 -5.26
N GLU A 35 14.98 29.32 -5.49
CA GLU A 35 15.05 28.40 -6.63
C GLU A 35 13.89 27.39 -6.63
N LEU A 36 13.54 26.82 -5.46
CA LEU A 36 12.39 25.94 -5.33
C LEU A 36 11.08 26.63 -5.76
N CYS A 37 10.86 27.86 -5.31
CA CYS A 37 9.67 28.64 -5.67
C CYS A 37 9.58 28.91 -7.18
N ASP A 38 10.72 29.26 -7.80
CA ASP A 38 10.79 29.50 -9.23
C ASP A 38 10.50 28.21 -10.03
N GLN A 39 11.05 27.08 -9.60
CA GLN A 39 10.80 25.78 -10.24
C GLN A 39 9.32 25.34 -10.05
N MET A 40 8.73 25.55 -8.89
CA MET A 40 7.30 25.30 -8.69
C MET A 40 6.45 26.08 -9.71
N TYR A 41 6.77 27.36 -9.97
CA TYR A 41 6.08 28.15 -10.98
C TYR A 41 6.27 27.60 -12.40
N GLN A 42 7.46 27.14 -12.73
CA GLN A 42 7.75 26.51 -14.04
C GLN A 42 6.92 25.23 -14.23
N TYR A 43 6.90 24.32 -13.23
CA TYR A 43 6.10 23.09 -13.31
C TYR A 43 4.60 23.37 -13.36
N PHE A 44 4.11 24.38 -12.61
CA PHE A 44 2.73 24.83 -12.70
C PHE A 44 2.41 25.35 -14.12
N THR A 45 3.29 26.15 -14.69
CA THR A 45 3.10 26.70 -16.06
C THR A 45 3.09 25.60 -17.10
N ALA A 46 4.00 24.64 -17.01
CA ALA A 46 4.11 23.48 -17.91
C ALA A 46 2.95 22.47 -17.76
N ARG A 47 2.22 22.51 -16.65
CA ARG A 47 1.11 21.59 -16.40
C ARG A 47 0.02 21.74 -17.46
N ARG A 48 -0.37 20.62 -18.12
CA ARG A 48 -1.34 20.60 -19.22
C ARG A 48 -2.70 21.15 -18.79
N ARG A 49 -3.41 21.79 -19.71
CA ARG A 49 -4.71 22.44 -19.44
C ARG A 49 -5.74 21.48 -18.85
N ALA A 50 -5.79 20.26 -19.33
CA ALA A 50 -6.70 19.22 -18.79
C ALA A 50 -6.44 18.95 -17.30
N LEU A 51 -5.16 18.86 -16.90
CA LEU A 51 -4.77 18.66 -15.51
C LEU A 51 -5.06 19.89 -14.63
N LYS A 52 -4.81 21.11 -15.14
CA LYS A 52 -5.20 22.35 -14.44
C LYS A 52 -6.71 22.44 -14.19
N ASN A 53 -7.53 21.99 -15.15
CA ASN A 53 -8.98 21.94 -14.96
C ASN A 53 -9.37 20.93 -13.88
N ARG A 54 -8.70 19.77 -13.86
CA ARG A 54 -8.87 18.74 -12.82
C ARG A 54 -8.45 19.24 -11.44
N ASP A 55 -7.38 20.05 -11.37
CA ASP A 55 -6.96 20.72 -10.14
C ASP A 55 -8.08 21.62 -9.60
N LEU A 56 -8.66 22.48 -10.43
CA LEU A 56 -9.75 23.39 -10.06
C LEU A 56 -11.05 22.66 -9.67
N GLU A 57 -11.32 21.52 -10.25
CA GLU A 57 -12.46 20.68 -9.91
C GLU A 57 -12.27 20.04 -8.54
N ARG A 58 -11.11 19.47 -8.30
CA ARG A 58 -10.78 18.75 -7.06
C ARG A 58 -10.55 19.68 -5.87
N GLU A 59 -10.09 20.90 -6.09
CA GLU A 59 -10.08 21.95 -5.03
C GLU A 59 -11.49 22.26 -4.49
N LYS A 60 -12.53 22.09 -5.31
CA LYS A 60 -13.93 22.23 -4.87
C LYS A 60 -14.46 20.99 -4.16
N ASN A 61 -13.86 19.85 -4.42
CA ASN A 61 -14.18 18.57 -3.80
C ASN A 61 -12.88 17.88 -3.32
N PRO A 62 -12.27 18.38 -2.23
CA PRO A 62 -10.99 17.87 -1.76
C PRO A 62 -11.05 16.40 -1.31
N ASP A 63 -12.23 15.90 -1.00
CA ASP A 63 -12.49 14.51 -0.60
C ASP A 63 -12.74 13.57 -1.78
N TRP A 64 -12.40 13.94 -3.01
CA TRP A 64 -12.64 13.15 -4.21
C TRP A 64 -12.10 11.72 -4.12
N PHE A 65 -10.99 11.52 -3.42
CA PHE A 65 -10.32 10.23 -3.25
C PHE A 65 -10.93 9.32 -2.18
N ARG A 66 -11.86 9.84 -1.36
CA ARG A 66 -12.49 9.13 -0.23
C ARG A 66 -13.94 8.69 -0.51
N GLN A 67 -14.37 8.76 -1.75
CA GLN A 67 -15.76 8.42 -2.10
C GLN A 67 -15.98 6.90 -1.98
N LYS A 68 -17.21 6.48 -1.62
CA LYS A 68 -17.55 5.06 -1.43
C LYS A 68 -17.38 4.19 -2.67
N ASP A 69 -17.39 4.78 -3.86
CA ASP A 69 -17.15 4.09 -5.12
C ASP A 69 -15.66 3.93 -5.46
N MET A 70 -14.77 4.47 -4.63
CA MET A 70 -13.32 4.29 -4.83
C MET A 70 -12.95 2.83 -4.54
N LEU A 71 -12.41 2.17 -5.55
CA LEU A 71 -11.83 0.84 -5.49
C LEU A 71 -10.51 0.83 -6.25
N GLY A 72 -9.45 0.46 -5.56
CA GLY A 72 -8.13 0.38 -6.15
C GLY A 72 -7.74 -1.04 -6.58
N MET A 73 -6.81 -1.12 -7.53
CA MET A 73 -6.12 -2.36 -7.90
C MET A 73 -4.64 -2.06 -8.15
N MET A 74 -3.77 -2.80 -7.46
CA MET A 74 -2.32 -2.81 -7.69
C MET A 74 -1.97 -3.81 -8.77
N LEU A 75 -1.08 -3.43 -9.72
CA LEU A 75 -0.56 -4.36 -10.73
C LEU A 75 0.83 -3.97 -11.22
N TYR A 76 1.65 -4.96 -11.56
CA TYR A 76 2.83 -4.78 -12.38
C TYR A 76 2.43 -4.74 -13.86
N ILE A 77 2.90 -3.74 -14.60
CA ILE A 77 2.53 -3.50 -15.99
C ILE A 77 2.90 -4.69 -16.89
N ASP A 78 4.12 -5.18 -16.75
CA ASP A 78 4.64 -6.33 -17.50
C ASP A 78 3.87 -7.62 -17.20
N ASN A 79 3.64 -7.91 -15.93
CA ASN A 79 2.91 -9.10 -15.49
C ASN A 79 1.43 -9.06 -15.93
N PHE A 80 0.80 -7.89 -15.89
CA PHE A 80 -0.62 -7.76 -16.23
C PHE A 80 -0.89 -7.76 -17.73
N ALA A 81 -0.11 -6.98 -18.50
CA ALA A 81 -0.43 -6.75 -19.92
C ALA A 81 0.81 -6.53 -20.82
N GLY A 82 2.00 -6.88 -20.34
CA GLY A 82 3.25 -6.78 -21.06
C GLY A 82 3.85 -5.37 -21.12
N ASN A 83 3.04 -4.33 -21.34
CA ASN A 83 3.50 -2.95 -21.42
C ASN A 83 2.35 -1.95 -21.19
N ILE A 84 2.64 -0.65 -21.17
CA ILE A 84 1.66 0.43 -20.91
C ILE A 84 0.53 0.42 -21.95
N LYS A 85 0.82 0.15 -23.22
CA LYS A 85 -0.22 0.05 -24.28
C LYS A 85 -1.13 -1.16 -24.04
N GLY A 86 -0.56 -2.26 -23.56
CA GLY A 86 -1.31 -3.44 -23.15
C GLY A 86 -2.27 -3.12 -21.99
N VAL A 87 -1.81 -2.44 -20.93
CA VAL A 87 -2.69 -1.97 -19.84
C VAL A 87 -3.81 -1.10 -20.40
N SER A 88 -3.49 -0.17 -21.31
CA SER A 88 -4.47 0.68 -21.96
C SER A 88 -5.55 -0.12 -22.75
N ALA A 89 -5.18 -1.26 -23.33
CA ALA A 89 -6.12 -2.15 -24.02
C ALA A 89 -7.01 -2.94 -23.03
N LYS A 90 -6.55 -3.14 -21.80
CA LYS A 90 -7.25 -3.90 -20.74
C LYS A 90 -8.13 -3.04 -19.82
N LEU A 91 -8.24 -1.74 -20.05
CA LEU A 91 -9.14 -0.87 -19.27
C LEU A 91 -10.61 -1.36 -19.23
N PRO A 92 -11.19 -1.97 -20.30
CA PRO A 92 -12.53 -2.55 -20.21
C PRO A 92 -12.66 -3.66 -19.16
N TYR A 93 -11.64 -4.52 -19.01
CA TYR A 93 -11.60 -5.55 -17.95
C TYR A 93 -11.54 -4.90 -16.56
N LEU A 94 -10.66 -3.92 -16.35
CA LEU A 94 -10.56 -3.20 -15.07
C LEU A 94 -11.87 -2.50 -14.70
N LYS A 95 -12.60 -1.98 -15.68
CA LYS A 95 -13.95 -1.43 -15.47
C LYS A 95 -14.97 -2.51 -15.10
N GLU A 96 -14.88 -3.69 -15.69
CA GLU A 96 -15.70 -4.85 -15.33
C GLU A 96 -15.44 -5.27 -13.88
N CYS A 97 -14.19 -5.13 -13.39
CA CYS A 97 -13.81 -5.31 -11.98
C CYS A 97 -14.22 -4.13 -11.07
N ASN A 98 -14.98 -3.15 -11.55
CA ASN A 98 -15.34 -1.93 -10.83
C ASN A 98 -14.14 -1.07 -10.36
N VAL A 99 -12.93 -1.31 -10.84
CA VAL A 99 -11.73 -0.55 -10.47
C VAL A 99 -11.79 0.87 -11.04
N ASN A 100 -11.54 1.86 -10.19
CA ASN A 100 -11.44 3.27 -10.58
C ASN A 100 -10.21 3.98 -10.01
N CYS A 101 -9.31 3.23 -9.35
CA CYS A 101 -7.98 3.70 -8.98
C CYS A 101 -6.95 2.61 -9.33
N LEU A 102 -6.13 2.85 -10.34
CA LEU A 102 -5.15 1.89 -10.83
C LEU A 102 -3.77 2.23 -10.28
N HIS A 103 -3.24 1.40 -9.40
CA HIS A 103 -1.88 1.54 -8.88
C HIS A 103 -0.93 0.74 -9.76
N LEU A 104 -0.15 1.46 -10.56
CA LEU A 104 0.93 0.89 -11.37
C LEU A 104 2.15 0.72 -10.47
N MET A 105 2.54 -0.55 -10.22
CA MET A 105 3.76 -0.86 -9.48
C MET A 105 4.98 -0.32 -10.23
N PRO A 106 6.16 -0.18 -9.58
CA PRO A 106 7.26 0.60 -10.12
C PRO A 106 7.59 0.28 -11.58
N PHE A 107 7.56 1.30 -12.41
CA PHE A 107 7.74 1.22 -13.87
C PHE A 107 8.81 2.17 -14.42
N LEU A 108 9.44 2.97 -13.54
CA LEU A 108 10.53 3.85 -13.94
C LEU A 108 11.79 3.05 -14.29
N ASP A 109 12.74 3.69 -14.96
CA ASP A 109 13.96 3.04 -15.41
C ASP A 109 14.75 2.46 -14.24
N THR A 110 15.12 1.18 -14.36
CA THR A 110 15.82 0.42 -13.33
C THR A 110 16.70 -0.64 -14.00
N PRO A 111 17.88 -0.98 -13.45
CA PRO A 111 18.75 -1.99 -14.01
C PRO A 111 18.14 -3.39 -13.90
N LYS A 112 18.35 -4.21 -14.92
CA LYS A 112 17.92 -5.61 -14.92
C LYS A 112 18.67 -6.41 -13.84
N GLY A 113 17.98 -7.28 -13.11
CA GLY A 113 18.53 -8.16 -12.09
C GLY A 113 18.91 -7.49 -10.76
N ARG A 114 19.00 -6.14 -10.73
CA ARG A 114 19.30 -5.35 -9.53
C ARG A 114 18.25 -4.26 -9.34
N SER A 115 17.00 -4.63 -9.38
CA SER A 115 15.88 -3.69 -9.42
C SER A 115 15.04 -3.66 -8.15
N ASP A 116 15.10 -4.70 -7.32
CA ASP A 116 14.20 -4.86 -6.16
C ASP A 116 12.73 -4.61 -6.56
N GLY A 117 12.25 -5.35 -7.57
CA GLY A 117 10.87 -5.16 -8.05
C GLY A 117 10.58 -3.79 -8.69
N GLY A 118 11.62 -3.05 -9.09
CA GLY A 118 11.53 -1.72 -9.69
C GLY A 118 11.85 -0.56 -8.74
N TYR A 119 12.14 -0.83 -7.46
CA TYR A 119 12.42 0.21 -6.46
C TYR A 119 13.87 0.76 -6.52
N ALA A 120 14.79 0.15 -7.26
CA ALA A 120 16.12 0.69 -7.52
C ALA A 120 16.09 1.62 -8.74
N VAL A 121 15.54 2.84 -8.59
CA VAL A 121 15.30 3.77 -9.71
C VAL A 121 16.63 4.36 -10.22
N ALA A 122 16.91 4.18 -11.51
CA ALA A 122 18.06 4.73 -12.21
C ALA A 122 17.77 6.08 -12.90
N ASP A 123 16.49 6.32 -13.28
CA ASP A 123 16.06 7.59 -13.85
C ASP A 123 14.57 7.84 -13.52
N PHE A 124 14.30 8.90 -12.75
CA PHE A 124 12.93 9.27 -12.36
C PHE A 124 12.09 9.85 -13.50
N ARG A 125 12.71 10.20 -14.63
CA ARG A 125 12.05 10.85 -15.77
C ARG A 125 11.92 9.95 -16.99
N LYS A 126 12.21 8.66 -16.82
CA LYS A 126 12.18 7.67 -17.89
C LYS A 126 11.40 6.44 -17.45
N VAL A 127 10.55 5.96 -18.31
CA VAL A 127 9.91 4.64 -18.15
C VAL A 127 10.91 3.56 -18.53
N ARG A 128 10.88 2.43 -17.83
CA ARG A 128 11.66 1.24 -18.21
C ARG A 128 11.40 0.88 -19.69
N PRO A 129 12.45 0.76 -20.53
CA PRO A 129 12.29 0.74 -21.99
C PRO A 129 11.39 -0.36 -22.54
N ASP A 130 11.31 -1.51 -21.85
CA ASP A 130 10.44 -2.63 -22.24
C ASP A 130 8.97 -2.36 -21.94
N LEU A 131 8.64 -1.41 -21.07
CA LEU A 131 7.27 -1.05 -20.71
C LEU A 131 6.68 0.05 -21.58
N GLY A 132 7.51 0.90 -22.19
CA GLY A 132 7.05 2.01 -23.02
C GLY A 132 7.81 3.31 -22.78
N THR A 133 7.13 4.45 -23.00
CA THR A 133 7.70 5.79 -22.89
C THR A 133 6.88 6.67 -21.92
N MET A 134 7.41 7.85 -21.57
CA MET A 134 6.66 8.85 -20.79
C MET A 134 5.42 9.35 -21.53
N GLU A 135 5.48 9.42 -22.86
CA GLU A 135 4.33 9.77 -23.71
C GLU A 135 3.25 8.68 -23.65
N ASP A 136 3.64 7.40 -23.64
CA ASP A 136 2.71 6.28 -23.46
C ASP A 136 2.02 6.35 -22.07
N LEU A 137 2.79 6.70 -21.02
CA LEU A 137 2.26 6.90 -19.68
C LEU A 137 1.24 8.04 -19.64
N ALA A 138 1.59 9.20 -20.20
CA ALA A 138 0.69 10.35 -20.27
C ALA A 138 -0.58 10.04 -21.08
N ALA A 139 -0.46 9.27 -22.16
CA ALA A 139 -1.60 8.82 -22.95
C ALA A 139 -2.49 7.83 -22.18
N LEU A 140 -1.91 6.92 -21.39
CA LEU A 140 -2.66 6.04 -20.49
C LEU A 140 -3.43 6.87 -19.44
N ALA A 141 -2.77 7.87 -18.82
CA ALA A 141 -3.40 8.76 -17.85
C ALA A 141 -4.62 9.48 -18.45
N ASP A 142 -4.47 10.06 -19.64
CA ASP A 142 -5.57 10.73 -20.33
C ASP A 142 -6.73 9.77 -20.63
N LYS A 143 -6.42 8.52 -21.00
CA LYS A 143 -7.45 7.50 -21.26
C LYS A 143 -8.12 7.03 -19.97
N CYS A 144 -7.38 6.86 -18.88
CA CYS A 144 -7.93 6.57 -17.55
C CYS A 144 -8.88 7.67 -17.11
N HIS A 145 -8.45 8.93 -17.17
CA HIS A 145 -9.29 10.08 -16.78
C HIS A 145 -10.59 10.16 -17.57
N LYS A 146 -10.55 9.93 -18.89
CA LYS A 146 -11.76 9.87 -19.75
C LYS A 146 -12.70 8.72 -19.36
N ASN A 147 -12.20 7.68 -18.72
CA ASN A 147 -12.97 6.54 -18.24
C ASN A 147 -13.35 6.63 -16.76
N GLY A 148 -13.13 7.77 -16.08
CA GLY A 148 -13.41 7.95 -14.65
C GLY A 148 -12.47 7.18 -13.74
N MET A 149 -11.27 6.82 -14.23
CA MET A 149 -10.24 6.12 -13.46
C MET A 149 -9.12 7.08 -13.05
N ASN A 150 -8.55 6.83 -11.88
CA ASN A 150 -7.39 7.54 -11.35
C ASN A 150 -6.15 6.66 -11.48
N LEU A 151 -4.98 7.28 -11.59
CA LEU A 151 -3.69 6.58 -11.60
C LEU A 151 -2.91 6.86 -10.33
N CYS A 152 -2.38 5.79 -9.74
CA CYS A 152 -1.42 5.80 -8.65
C CYS A 152 -0.07 5.28 -9.15
N MET A 153 1.03 5.85 -8.67
CA MET A 153 2.39 5.38 -8.91
C MET A 153 3.25 5.46 -7.66
N ASP A 154 4.33 4.67 -7.64
CA ASP A 154 5.35 4.74 -6.61
C ASP A 154 6.35 5.87 -6.87
N PHE A 155 6.74 6.56 -5.80
CA PHE A 155 7.80 7.55 -5.79
C PHE A 155 8.82 7.20 -4.70
N VAL A 156 9.96 6.68 -5.11
CA VAL A 156 11.04 6.25 -4.23
C VAL A 156 11.85 7.46 -3.79
N MET A 157 11.68 7.90 -2.53
CA MET A 157 12.37 9.07 -2.01
C MET A 157 13.63 8.72 -1.23
N ASN A 158 13.70 7.57 -0.57
CA ASN A 158 14.79 7.24 0.35
C ASN A 158 16.14 7.03 -0.35
N HIS A 159 16.15 6.48 -1.57
CA HIS A 159 17.38 6.04 -2.25
C HIS A 159 17.25 6.14 -3.78
N THR A 160 18.39 5.98 -4.45
CA THR A 160 18.44 5.73 -5.89
C THR A 160 19.20 4.43 -6.17
N SER A 161 19.06 3.90 -7.39
CA SER A 161 19.96 2.87 -7.90
C SER A 161 21.41 3.38 -7.94
N GLU A 162 22.38 2.50 -7.75
CA GLU A 162 23.79 2.79 -8.04
C GLU A 162 24.04 3.13 -9.53
N ASP A 163 23.07 2.81 -10.40
CA ASP A 163 23.08 3.17 -11.83
C ASP A 163 22.45 4.54 -12.13
N HIS A 164 21.94 5.25 -11.11
CA HIS A 164 21.46 6.62 -11.27
C HIS A 164 22.60 7.57 -11.68
N GLU A 165 22.30 8.58 -12.48
CA GLU A 165 23.31 9.55 -12.94
C GLU A 165 24.09 10.16 -11.77
N TRP A 166 23.43 10.51 -10.67
CA TRP A 166 24.08 11.06 -9.48
C TRP A 166 25.06 10.07 -8.85
N ALA A 167 24.66 8.81 -8.75
CA ALA A 167 25.50 7.76 -8.19
C ALA A 167 26.74 7.51 -9.07
N LYS A 168 26.57 7.50 -10.40
CA LYS A 168 27.68 7.38 -11.36
C LYS A 168 28.68 8.52 -11.25
N LYS A 169 28.20 9.77 -11.15
CA LYS A 169 29.07 10.94 -10.96
C LYS A 169 29.77 10.93 -9.60
N ALA A 170 29.04 10.56 -8.53
CA ALA A 170 29.62 10.39 -7.20
C ALA A 170 30.75 9.34 -7.22
N ARG A 171 30.54 8.22 -7.91
CA ARG A 171 31.55 7.16 -8.09
C ARG A 171 32.78 7.62 -8.89
N GLN A 172 32.63 8.64 -9.73
CA GLN A 172 33.77 9.29 -10.44
C GLN A 172 34.52 10.30 -9.56
N GLY A 173 34.13 10.49 -8.30
CA GLY A 173 34.76 11.41 -7.36
C GLY A 173 34.26 12.86 -7.45
N ASP A 174 33.14 13.12 -8.12
CA ASP A 174 32.54 14.45 -8.14
C ASP A 174 31.97 14.78 -6.75
N GLY A 175 32.57 15.74 -6.07
CA GLY A 175 32.27 16.11 -4.69
C GLY A 175 30.83 16.63 -4.49
N GLU A 176 30.26 17.32 -5.50
CA GLU A 176 28.86 17.75 -5.45
C GLU A 176 27.93 16.54 -5.40
N TYR A 177 28.13 15.56 -6.27
CA TYR A 177 27.30 14.35 -6.31
C TYR A 177 27.59 13.39 -5.16
N MET A 178 28.83 13.33 -4.66
CA MET A 178 29.14 12.58 -3.43
C MET A 178 28.37 13.13 -2.23
N SER A 179 28.19 14.46 -2.14
CA SER A 179 27.41 15.09 -1.04
C SER A 179 25.93 14.74 -1.02
N ARG A 180 25.41 14.18 -2.12
CA ARG A 180 24.01 13.71 -2.25
C ARG A 180 23.74 12.37 -1.57
N TYR A 181 24.81 11.68 -1.14
CA TYR A 181 24.78 10.36 -0.47
C TYR A 181 25.64 10.41 0.79
N PHE A 182 25.70 9.29 1.51
CA PHE A 182 26.55 9.17 2.71
C PHE A 182 27.75 8.28 2.40
N PHE A 183 28.91 8.89 2.13
CA PHE A 183 30.16 8.21 1.84
C PHE A 183 31.16 8.33 2.99
N TYR A 184 31.83 7.23 3.31
CA TYR A 184 32.87 7.16 4.35
C TYR A 184 34.04 6.31 3.88
N ASN A 185 35.28 6.76 4.12
CA ASN A 185 36.50 6.07 3.69
C ASN A 185 36.93 4.93 4.66
N ASN A 186 36.29 4.78 5.78
CA ASN A 186 36.54 3.72 6.76
C ASN A 186 35.27 3.37 7.54
N ARG A 187 35.36 2.40 8.47
CA ARG A 187 34.23 1.91 9.27
C ARG A 187 33.91 2.73 10.52
N GLU A 188 34.69 3.76 10.86
CA GLU A 188 34.52 4.48 12.12
C GLU A 188 33.09 5.08 12.28
N ILE A 189 32.60 5.78 11.26
CA ILE A 189 31.23 6.36 11.29
C ILE A 189 30.18 5.31 10.94
N PRO A 190 30.34 4.46 9.90
CA PRO A 190 29.42 3.33 9.67
C PRO A 190 29.15 2.47 10.91
N ASP A 191 30.17 2.09 11.66
CA ASP A 191 29.99 1.28 12.89
C ASP A 191 29.23 2.02 13.99
N LYS A 192 29.29 3.36 14.03
CA LYS A 192 28.48 4.16 14.95
C LYS A 192 27.00 4.18 14.53
N TYR A 193 26.71 4.26 13.23
CA TYR A 193 25.33 4.14 12.71
C TYR A 193 24.74 2.77 12.99
N GLU A 194 25.48 1.70 12.70
CA GLU A 194 25.01 0.32 12.84
C GLU A 194 24.73 -0.10 14.30
N LYS A 195 25.16 0.69 15.28
CA LYS A 195 24.77 0.50 16.70
C LYS A 195 23.31 0.88 16.98
N THR A 196 22.73 1.76 16.19
CA THR A 196 21.40 2.33 16.42
C THR A 196 20.42 2.11 15.30
N VAL A 197 20.92 1.91 14.07
CA VAL A 197 20.11 1.70 12.87
C VAL A 197 19.79 0.21 12.72
N PRO A 198 18.52 -0.20 12.79
CA PRO A 198 18.16 -1.61 12.59
C PRO A 198 18.31 -2.00 11.12
N GLN A 199 18.66 -3.25 10.87
CA GLN A 199 18.70 -3.81 9.53
C GLN A 199 17.28 -4.15 9.05
N VAL A 200 16.97 -3.81 7.80
CA VAL A 200 15.66 -4.10 7.20
C VAL A 200 15.61 -5.55 6.70
N PHE A 201 16.69 -6.00 6.09
CA PHE A 201 16.83 -7.36 5.51
C PHE A 201 18.07 -8.07 6.08
N PRO A 202 18.05 -8.52 7.36
CA PRO A 202 19.25 -9.02 8.02
C PRO A 202 19.85 -10.28 7.39
N THR A 203 19.09 -11.06 6.62
CA THR A 203 19.56 -12.28 5.96
C THR A 203 19.83 -12.09 4.47
N THR A 204 19.01 -11.31 3.75
CA THR A 204 19.13 -11.12 2.29
C THR A 204 20.02 -9.95 1.89
N ALA A 205 20.10 -8.91 2.72
CA ALA A 205 20.95 -7.74 2.52
C ALA A 205 21.50 -7.23 3.87
N PRO A 206 22.42 -7.96 4.52
CA PRO A 206 22.92 -7.62 5.85
C PRO A 206 23.77 -6.36 5.85
N GLY A 207 23.68 -5.60 6.95
CA GLY A 207 24.38 -4.33 7.16
C GLY A 207 23.60 -3.13 6.64
N ASN A 208 24.14 -1.93 6.92
CA ASN A 208 23.57 -0.66 6.45
C ASN A 208 24.58 0.13 5.60
N PHE A 209 25.73 -0.46 5.28
CA PHE A 209 26.79 0.17 4.48
C PHE A 209 27.43 -0.84 3.55
N THR A 210 27.55 -0.46 2.29
CA THR A 210 28.17 -1.25 1.23
C THR A 210 29.56 -0.70 0.89
N TRP A 211 30.58 -1.58 0.87
CA TRP A 211 31.93 -1.23 0.44
C TRP A 211 32.03 -1.16 -1.09
N LEU A 212 32.57 -0.07 -1.60
CA LEU A 212 32.83 0.16 -3.02
C LEU A 212 34.34 0.11 -3.28
N PRO A 213 34.87 -1.04 -3.70
CA PRO A 213 36.32 -1.24 -3.82
C PRO A 213 36.97 -0.38 -4.90
N ASP A 214 36.21 0.03 -5.90
CA ASP A 214 36.66 0.85 -7.01
C ASP A 214 37.01 2.29 -6.59
N ILE A 215 36.34 2.82 -5.57
CA ILE A 215 36.58 4.18 -5.06
C ILE A 215 37.06 4.20 -3.60
N GLY A 216 37.21 3.06 -2.95
CA GLY A 216 37.70 2.95 -1.58
C GLY A 216 36.82 3.61 -0.52
N HIS A 217 35.49 3.53 -0.68
CA HIS A 217 34.51 4.12 0.24
C HIS A 217 33.39 3.16 0.60
N TYR A 218 32.83 3.33 1.79
CA TYR A 218 31.54 2.79 2.18
C TYR A 218 30.43 3.79 1.79
N VAL A 219 29.32 3.30 1.24
CA VAL A 219 28.12 4.08 1.00
C VAL A 219 26.96 3.52 1.83
N MET A 220 26.11 4.40 2.36
CA MET A 220 24.95 3.96 3.14
C MET A 220 23.89 3.29 2.24
N THR A 221 23.42 2.13 2.66
CA THR A 221 22.47 1.28 1.95
C THR A 221 21.51 0.64 2.95
N THR A 222 20.41 1.32 3.25
CA THR A 222 19.40 0.83 4.21
C THR A 222 18.70 -0.44 3.73
N PHE A 223 18.52 -0.59 2.41
CA PHE A 223 17.86 -1.73 1.78
C PHE A 223 18.88 -2.63 1.08
N TYR A 224 18.89 -2.69 -0.24
CA TYR A 224 19.86 -3.52 -0.96
C TYR A 224 21.18 -2.79 -1.23
N PRO A 225 22.30 -3.50 -1.42
CA PRO A 225 23.62 -2.91 -1.68
C PRO A 225 23.69 -1.98 -2.89
N TYR A 226 22.79 -2.15 -3.86
CA TYR A 226 22.69 -1.33 -5.07
C TYR A 226 21.69 -0.16 -4.95
N GLN A 227 21.10 0.05 -3.76
CA GLN A 227 20.18 1.14 -3.43
C GLN A 227 20.89 2.10 -2.46
N TRP A 228 21.40 3.21 -2.97
CA TRP A 228 22.19 4.17 -2.20
C TRP A 228 21.30 5.24 -1.56
N ASP A 229 21.39 5.36 -0.25
CA ASP A 229 20.57 6.28 0.54
C ASP A 229 20.88 7.74 0.25
N LEU A 230 19.85 8.52 -0.05
CA LEU A 230 19.93 9.94 -0.33
C LEU A 230 20.14 10.77 0.94
N ASN A 231 21.02 11.78 0.85
CA ASN A 231 21.32 12.70 1.93
C ASN A 231 20.39 13.92 1.89
N TYR A 232 19.26 13.85 2.55
CA TYR A 232 18.32 14.96 2.66
C TYR A 232 18.79 16.11 3.57
N CYS A 233 19.93 16.02 4.24
CA CYS A 233 20.56 17.21 4.84
C CYS A 233 21.06 18.19 3.77
N ASN A 234 21.22 17.74 2.52
CA ASN A 234 21.57 18.56 1.38
C ASN A 234 20.30 19.11 0.71
N PRO A 235 20.06 20.45 0.75
CA PRO A 235 18.86 21.05 0.15
C PRO A 235 18.72 20.80 -1.35
N ARG A 236 19.84 20.56 -2.07
CA ARG A 236 19.82 20.20 -3.49
C ARG A 236 19.10 18.87 -3.72
N VAL A 237 19.31 17.89 -2.84
CA VAL A 237 18.63 16.60 -2.91
C VAL A 237 17.12 16.79 -2.75
N PHE A 238 16.68 17.54 -1.73
CA PHE A 238 15.25 17.81 -1.53
C PHE A 238 14.65 18.51 -2.77
N ASN A 239 15.25 19.59 -3.22
CA ASN A 239 14.72 20.37 -4.34
C ASN A 239 14.61 19.51 -5.61
N GLU A 240 15.66 18.80 -6.00
CA GLU A 240 15.65 17.99 -7.22
C GLU A 240 14.69 16.79 -7.12
N MET A 241 14.52 16.21 -5.94
CA MET A 241 13.48 15.18 -5.73
C MET A 241 12.08 15.77 -5.85
N MET A 242 11.84 16.98 -5.35
CA MET A 242 10.56 17.68 -5.57
C MET A 242 10.33 18.01 -7.05
N TYR A 243 11.38 18.35 -7.82
CA TYR A 243 11.26 18.54 -9.27
C TYR A 243 10.88 17.23 -9.98
N ASN A 244 11.41 16.08 -9.57
CA ASN A 244 11.01 14.78 -10.09
C ASN A 244 9.56 14.45 -9.72
N PHE A 245 9.14 14.72 -8.48
CA PHE A 245 7.75 14.57 -8.05
C PHE A 245 6.78 15.39 -8.93
N LEU A 246 7.08 16.68 -9.14
CA LEU A 246 6.25 17.57 -9.96
C LEU A 246 6.24 17.17 -11.44
N PHE A 247 7.37 16.68 -11.95
CA PHE A 247 7.46 16.13 -13.31
C PHE A 247 6.50 14.95 -13.48
N LEU A 248 6.51 13.99 -12.54
CA LEU A 248 5.66 12.81 -12.57
C LEU A 248 4.17 13.16 -12.37
N ALA A 249 3.85 14.09 -11.47
CA ALA A 249 2.51 14.64 -11.30
C ALA A 249 1.98 15.26 -12.62
N ASN A 250 2.87 15.88 -13.42
CA ASN A 250 2.52 16.47 -14.71
C ASN A 250 2.31 15.44 -15.82
N GLN A 251 2.69 14.18 -15.64
CA GLN A 251 2.32 13.09 -16.53
C GLN A 251 0.85 12.67 -16.37
N GLY A 252 0.17 13.12 -15.31
CA GLY A 252 -1.24 12.85 -15.07
C GLY A 252 -1.50 11.87 -13.93
N MET A 253 -0.54 11.70 -13.03
CA MET A 253 -0.75 10.92 -11.81
C MET A 253 -1.71 11.63 -10.88
N ASP A 254 -2.63 10.87 -10.27
CA ASP A 254 -3.63 11.35 -9.32
C ASP A 254 -3.24 11.04 -7.88
N VAL A 255 -2.57 9.91 -7.67
CA VAL A 255 -2.04 9.48 -6.38
C VAL A 255 -0.55 9.20 -6.55
N ILE A 256 0.26 9.71 -5.64
CA ILE A 256 1.69 9.37 -5.57
C ILE A 256 1.94 8.68 -4.24
N ARG A 257 2.33 7.40 -4.33
CA ARG A 257 2.74 6.61 -3.17
C ARG A 257 4.19 6.89 -2.87
N ILE A 258 4.44 7.43 -1.68
CA ILE A 258 5.78 7.69 -1.19
C ILE A 258 6.29 6.41 -0.54
N ASP A 259 7.30 5.82 -1.16
CA ASP A 259 7.95 4.61 -0.70
C ASP A 259 8.82 4.87 0.52
N ALA A 260 8.82 3.94 1.48
CA ALA A 260 9.70 3.91 2.65
C ALA A 260 9.81 5.26 3.40
N VAL A 261 8.68 5.97 3.56
CA VAL A 261 8.63 7.32 4.14
C VAL A 261 9.42 7.47 5.43
N PRO A 262 9.34 6.55 6.41
CA PRO A 262 10.03 6.71 7.70
C PRO A 262 11.54 6.83 7.62
N TYR A 263 12.15 6.39 6.51
CA TYR A 263 13.60 6.26 6.37
C TYR A 263 14.29 7.47 5.71
N ILE A 264 13.54 8.46 5.22
CA ILE A 264 14.06 9.55 4.37
C ILE A 264 15.18 10.36 5.05
N TRP A 265 15.15 10.58 6.36
CA TRP A 265 16.17 11.35 7.09
C TRP A 265 17.12 10.46 7.86
N LYS A 266 18.44 10.78 7.78
CA LYS A 266 19.49 10.07 8.49
C LYS A 266 20.19 10.98 9.49
N GLU A 267 20.35 10.50 10.73
CA GLU A 267 21.03 11.22 11.80
C GLU A 267 21.80 10.24 12.68
N LEU A 268 23.09 10.51 12.89
CA LEU A 268 23.95 9.63 13.67
C LEU A 268 23.48 9.53 15.13
N GLY A 269 23.47 8.32 15.67
CA GLY A 269 23.01 8.05 17.04
C GLY A 269 21.49 7.89 17.17
N THR A 270 20.77 7.91 16.05
CA THR A 270 19.34 7.64 15.99
C THR A 270 19.07 6.35 15.21
N PRO A 271 17.84 5.81 15.25
CA PRO A 271 17.48 4.66 14.39
C PRO A 271 17.31 5.02 12.90
N CYS A 272 17.57 6.25 12.48
CA CYS A 272 17.39 6.75 11.11
C CYS A 272 15.99 6.44 10.54
N ARG A 273 14.97 6.43 11.38
CA ARG A 273 13.57 6.29 10.97
C ARG A 273 12.64 6.98 11.97
N ASN A 274 11.49 7.45 11.48
CA ASN A 274 10.48 8.19 12.27
C ASN A 274 11.02 9.48 12.90
N LEU A 275 12.01 10.12 12.30
CA LEU A 275 12.57 11.35 12.83
C LEU A 275 11.67 12.54 12.47
N LYS A 276 11.68 13.59 13.33
CA LYS A 276 10.87 14.79 13.13
C LYS A 276 11.08 15.45 11.76
N GLN A 277 12.28 15.36 11.22
CA GLN A 277 12.61 15.92 9.91
C GLN A 277 11.89 15.21 8.77
N VAL A 278 11.57 13.93 8.92
CA VAL A 278 10.74 13.19 7.94
C VAL A 278 9.36 13.83 7.85
N HIS A 279 8.73 14.13 8.98
CA HIS A 279 7.44 14.83 9.04
C HIS A 279 7.51 16.21 8.40
N THR A 280 8.59 16.96 8.68
CA THR A 280 8.83 18.26 8.03
C THR A 280 8.89 18.15 6.52
N ILE A 281 9.63 17.16 5.99
CA ILE A 281 9.76 16.90 4.54
C ILE A 281 8.41 16.55 3.93
N VAL A 282 7.65 15.64 4.55
CA VAL A 282 6.33 15.23 4.02
C VAL A 282 5.35 16.40 4.05
N ARG A 283 5.38 17.23 5.13
CA ARG A 283 4.56 18.44 5.22
C ARG A 283 4.90 19.44 4.11
N MET A 284 6.19 19.69 3.84
CA MET A 284 6.62 20.55 2.73
C MET A 284 6.18 20.00 1.38
N MET A 285 6.36 18.69 1.16
CA MET A 285 5.90 18.01 -0.06
C MET A 285 4.39 18.17 -0.27
N ARG A 286 3.60 18.04 0.81
CA ARG A 286 2.15 18.28 0.79
C ARG A 286 1.82 19.70 0.33
N MET A 287 2.45 20.73 0.89
CA MET A 287 2.24 22.12 0.49
C MET A 287 2.67 22.39 -0.94
N ILE A 288 3.80 21.82 -1.40
CA ILE A 288 4.27 21.91 -2.79
C ILE A 288 3.22 21.32 -3.74
N ALA A 289 2.65 20.16 -3.41
CA ALA A 289 1.56 19.57 -4.19
C ALA A 289 0.33 20.49 -4.25
N GLU A 290 -0.11 21.03 -3.11
CA GLU A 290 -1.26 21.94 -3.03
C GLU A 290 -1.06 23.25 -3.80
N ILE A 291 0.19 23.73 -3.93
CA ILE A 291 0.53 24.91 -4.73
C ILE A 291 0.48 24.59 -6.23
N VAL A 292 1.12 23.51 -6.67
CA VAL A 292 1.38 23.24 -8.09
C VAL A 292 0.34 22.34 -8.73
N CYS A 293 -0.08 21.28 -8.03
CA CYS A 293 -0.93 20.20 -8.56
C CYS A 293 -1.93 19.69 -7.50
N PRO A 294 -2.85 20.54 -6.99
CA PRO A 294 -3.72 20.20 -5.84
C PRO A 294 -4.69 19.04 -6.09
N SER A 295 -4.79 18.55 -7.32
CA SER A 295 -5.52 17.31 -7.61
C SER A 295 -4.76 16.04 -7.24
N VAL A 296 -3.46 16.14 -6.93
CA VAL A 296 -2.62 15.00 -6.58
C VAL A 296 -2.64 14.78 -5.08
N VAL A 297 -2.87 13.52 -4.67
CA VAL A 297 -2.87 13.12 -3.27
C VAL A 297 -1.66 12.24 -2.94
N LEU A 298 -1.17 12.33 -1.71
CA LEU A 298 -0.02 11.59 -1.21
C LEU A 298 -0.51 10.35 -0.44
N LEU A 299 -0.01 9.19 -0.81
CA LEU A 299 -0.19 7.93 -0.10
C LEU A 299 1.15 7.54 0.53
N GLY A 300 1.25 7.57 1.85
CA GLY A 300 2.48 7.20 2.56
C GLY A 300 2.56 5.71 2.86
N GLU A 301 3.70 5.09 2.58
CA GLU A 301 4.01 3.76 3.08
C GLU A 301 4.76 3.86 4.40
N VAL A 302 4.10 3.40 5.46
CA VAL A 302 4.63 3.39 6.83
C VAL A 302 4.33 2.04 7.45
N VAL A 303 5.30 1.12 7.41
CA VAL A 303 5.16 -0.24 7.95
C VAL A 303 5.68 -0.26 9.39
N MET A 304 4.81 0.05 10.34
CA MET A 304 5.13 0.15 11.76
C MET A 304 3.91 -0.14 12.63
N GLU A 305 4.12 -0.13 13.94
CA GLU A 305 3.04 -0.25 14.93
C GLU A 305 2.05 0.94 14.81
N PRO A 306 0.77 0.76 15.14
CA PRO A 306 -0.29 1.75 14.90
C PRO A 306 0.03 3.16 15.42
N GLU A 307 0.60 3.26 16.60
CA GLU A 307 0.95 4.53 17.24
C GLU A 307 1.98 5.34 16.42
N LYS A 308 2.82 4.66 15.64
CA LYS A 308 3.85 5.28 14.80
C LYS A 308 3.36 5.59 13.38
N VAL A 309 2.28 4.96 12.95
CA VAL A 309 1.67 5.21 11.62
C VAL A 309 0.85 6.49 11.61
N VAL A 310 -0.04 6.67 12.61
CA VAL A 310 -1.00 7.78 12.67
C VAL A 310 -0.34 9.17 12.55
N PRO A 311 0.83 9.47 13.16
CA PRO A 311 1.49 10.77 13.02
C PRO A 311 1.78 11.20 11.57
N TYR A 312 1.87 10.26 10.61
CA TYR A 312 2.10 10.57 9.20
C TYR A 312 0.89 11.15 8.46
N PHE A 313 -0.28 11.19 9.09
CA PHE A 313 -1.39 12.05 8.64
C PHE A 313 -1.14 13.53 8.98
N GLY A 314 -0.20 13.82 9.89
CA GLY A 314 -0.06 15.13 10.51
C GLY A 314 -1.23 15.43 11.46
N THR A 315 -1.63 16.69 11.55
CA THR A 315 -2.87 17.11 12.22
C THR A 315 -3.92 17.53 11.18
N VAL A 316 -5.15 17.74 11.60
CA VAL A 316 -6.23 18.24 10.71
C VAL A 316 -5.86 19.61 10.14
N GLU A 317 -5.21 20.47 10.95
CA GLU A 317 -4.79 21.82 10.57
C GLU A 317 -3.48 21.84 9.77
N LYS A 318 -2.60 20.87 10.02
CA LYS A 318 -1.30 20.71 9.35
C LYS A 318 -1.15 19.30 8.81
N PRO A 319 -1.88 18.96 7.75
CA PRO A 319 -1.88 17.61 7.19
C PRO A 319 -0.56 17.31 6.48
N GLU A 320 -0.15 16.03 6.59
CA GLU A 320 0.97 15.44 5.89
C GLU A 320 0.46 14.53 4.75
N CYS A 321 0.49 13.20 4.89
CA CYS A 321 -0.10 12.30 3.90
C CYS A 321 -1.64 12.44 3.87
N HIS A 322 -2.21 12.29 2.68
CA HIS A 322 -3.67 12.20 2.52
C HIS A 322 -4.19 10.83 2.93
N MET A 323 -3.40 9.80 2.63
CA MET A 323 -3.72 8.39 2.86
C MET A 323 -2.50 7.66 3.39
N LEU A 324 -2.74 6.61 4.18
CA LEU A 324 -1.73 5.68 4.66
C LEU A 324 -2.21 4.24 4.47
N TYR A 325 -1.29 3.30 4.32
CA TYR A 325 -1.62 1.87 4.32
C TYR A 325 -2.07 1.41 5.71
N ASN A 326 -3.12 0.62 5.76
CA ASN A 326 -3.61 0.00 7.00
C ASN A 326 -2.87 -1.31 7.29
N VAL A 327 -1.54 -1.21 7.45
CA VAL A 327 -0.63 -2.35 7.57
C VAL A 327 -0.93 -3.21 8.79
N THR A 328 -1.14 -2.59 9.93
CA THR A 328 -1.38 -3.31 11.19
C THR A 328 -2.69 -4.08 11.14
N THR A 329 -3.74 -3.48 10.62
CA THR A 329 -5.05 -4.16 10.44
C THR A 329 -4.90 -5.33 9.47
N MET A 330 -4.15 -5.16 8.38
CA MET A 330 -3.88 -6.22 7.41
C MET A 330 -3.16 -7.41 8.07
N ALA A 331 -2.05 -7.18 8.77
CA ALA A 331 -1.31 -8.24 9.46
C ALA A 331 -2.15 -8.91 10.56
N THR A 332 -2.94 -8.12 11.31
CA THR A 332 -3.83 -8.62 12.36
C THR A 332 -4.99 -9.44 11.78
N THR A 333 -5.45 -9.15 10.57
CA THR A 333 -6.46 -9.96 9.86
C THR A 333 -5.96 -11.38 9.64
N TRP A 334 -4.75 -11.54 9.12
CA TRP A 334 -4.13 -12.86 8.92
C TRP A 334 -3.83 -13.56 10.25
N ASN A 335 -3.42 -12.81 11.28
CA ASN A 335 -3.32 -13.36 12.64
C ASN A 335 -4.66 -13.95 13.10
N SER A 336 -5.78 -13.24 12.89
CA SER A 336 -7.09 -13.71 13.31
C SER A 336 -7.55 -14.96 12.57
N ILE A 337 -7.19 -15.11 11.29
CA ILE A 337 -7.42 -16.35 10.54
C ILE A 337 -6.66 -17.52 11.17
N ALA A 338 -5.36 -17.34 11.45
CA ALA A 338 -4.53 -18.42 12.00
C ALA A 338 -4.96 -18.81 13.43
N THR A 339 -5.30 -17.82 14.25
CA THR A 339 -5.65 -18.04 15.66
C THR A 339 -7.14 -18.32 15.91
N ARG A 340 -7.99 -17.99 14.94
CA ARG A 340 -9.47 -17.98 15.10
C ARG A 340 -9.93 -17.06 16.24
N ASP A 341 -9.16 -15.99 16.48
CA ASP A 341 -9.39 -15.02 17.55
C ASP A 341 -9.31 -13.59 16.99
N ILE A 342 -10.44 -12.88 17.05
CA ILE A 342 -10.60 -11.53 16.50
C ILE A 342 -10.33 -10.42 17.53
N ARG A 343 -10.01 -10.73 18.78
CA ARG A 343 -9.89 -9.70 19.83
C ARG A 343 -8.84 -8.66 19.49
N LEU A 344 -7.68 -9.08 18.96
CA LEU A 344 -6.63 -8.14 18.53
C LEU A 344 -7.09 -7.31 17.33
N LEU A 345 -7.78 -7.93 16.37
CA LEU A 345 -8.32 -7.26 15.20
C LEU A 345 -9.40 -6.24 15.59
N LYS A 346 -10.31 -6.62 16.49
CA LYS A 346 -11.33 -5.72 17.04
C LYS A 346 -10.69 -4.50 17.71
N LYS A 347 -9.70 -4.71 18.59
CA LYS A 347 -8.95 -3.63 19.25
C LYS A 347 -8.32 -2.69 18.23
N GLN A 348 -7.66 -3.24 17.20
CA GLN A 348 -7.04 -2.45 16.15
C GLN A 348 -8.06 -1.64 15.35
N MET A 349 -9.20 -2.22 15.02
CA MET A 349 -10.28 -1.52 14.31
C MET A 349 -10.88 -0.40 15.16
N ASP A 350 -11.07 -0.62 16.46
CA ASP A 350 -11.58 0.41 17.37
C ASP A 350 -10.64 1.62 17.44
N ILE A 351 -9.31 1.39 17.43
CA ILE A 351 -8.31 2.47 17.32
C ILE A 351 -8.51 3.24 16.01
N VAL A 352 -8.52 2.54 14.88
CA VAL A 352 -8.67 3.17 13.55
C VAL A 352 -9.98 3.94 13.44
N ASN A 353 -11.10 3.39 13.90
CA ASN A 353 -12.42 4.01 13.82
C ASN A 353 -12.59 5.21 14.79
N SER A 354 -11.76 5.32 15.83
CA SER A 354 -11.74 6.47 16.75
C SER A 354 -11.00 7.68 16.20
N LEU A 355 -10.23 7.54 15.12
CA LEU A 355 -9.46 8.62 14.51
C LEU A 355 -10.37 9.63 13.78
N PRO A 356 -9.89 10.86 13.54
CA PRO A 356 -10.61 11.83 12.71
C PRO A 356 -11.01 11.22 11.35
N LYS A 357 -12.24 11.43 10.91
CA LYS A 357 -12.76 10.88 9.64
C LYS A 357 -11.97 11.31 8.39
N GLN A 358 -11.19 12.38 8.49
CA GLN A 358 -10.29 12.85 7.43
C GLN A 358 -9.09 11.91 7.23
N TYR A 359 -8.68 11.19 8.27
CA TYR A 359 -7.59 10.22 8.18
C TYR A 359 -8.07 8.99 7.42
N THR A 360 -7.52 8.80 6.24
CA THR A 360 -8.00 7.80 5.29
C THR A 360 -6.99 6.69 5.14
N PHE A 361 -7.37 5.49 5.54
CA PHE A 361 -6.55 4.30 5.32
C PHE A 361 -6.88 3.62 3.99
N LEU A 362 -5.84 3.06 3.36
CA LEU A 362 -5.96 2.13 2.26
C LEU A 362 -5.97 0.72 2.86
N ASN A 363 -7.11 0.03 2.70
CA ASN A 363 -7.32 -1.32 3.23
C ASN A 363 -7.02 -2.36 2.17
N TYR A 364 -6.27 -3.39 2.53
CA TYR A 364 -5.85 -4.44 1.62
C TYR A 364 -5.60 -5.75 2.38
N LEU A 365 -5.67 -6.88 1.70
CA LEU A 365 -5.35 -8.18 2.27
C LEU A 365 -3.88 -8.54 2.06
N ARG A 366 -3.34 -8.18 0.91
CA ARG A 366 -1.94 -8.32 0.52
C ARG A 366 -1.57 -7.30 -0.55
N CYS A 367 -0.29 -7.15 -0.81
CA CYS A 367 0.23 -6.35 -1.92
C CYS A 367 1.33 -7.10 -2.68
N HIS A 368 2.21 -6.39 -3.36
CA HIS A 368 3.39 -6.93 -4.04
C HIS A 368 4.51 -7.33 -3.07
N ASP A 369 4.48 -6.82 -1.84
CA ASP A 369 5.46 -7.13 -0.80
C ASP A 369 5.05 -8.33 0.05
N ASP A 370 5.99 -8.74 0.88
CA ASP A 370 5.78 -9.72 1.93
C ASP A 370 4.85 -9.18 3.04
N ILE A 371 4.21 -10.09 3.76
CA ILE A 371 3.44 -9.79 4.96
C ILE A 371 4.36 -9.92 6.17
N GLY A 372 4.69 -8.79 6.79
CA GLY A 372 5.41 -8.72 8.05
C GLY A 372 4.45 -8.76 9.24
N TRP A 373 4.87 -9.41 10.33
CA TRP A 373 4.06 -9.51 11.54
C TRP A 373 4.18 -8.25 12.41
N GLY A 374 3.73 -7.11 11.87
CA GLY A 374 3.63 -5.84 12.61
C GLY A 374 2.40 -5.81 13.53
N LEU A 375 2.30 -6.75 14.46
CA LEU A 375 1.21 -6.87 15.41
C LEU A 375 1.45 -6.01 16.66
N ASP A 376 0.40 -5.75 17.43
CA ASP A 376 0.51 -5.16 18.77
C ASP A 376 0.99 -6.24 19.76
N PHE A 377 2.31 -6.50 19.75
CA PHE A 377 2.92 -7.49 20.63
C PHE A 377 2.88 -7.09 22.11
N ALA A 378 2.72 -5.82 22.45
CA ALA A 378 2.51 -5.39 23.83
C ALA A 378 1.21 -5.98 24.37
N THR A 379 0.13 -5.85 23.62
CA THR A 379 -1.17 -6.45 23.97
C THR A 379 -1.12 -7.99 24.00
N LEU A 380 -0.47 -8.61 23.01
CA LEU A 380 -0.33 -10.07 22.98
C LEU A 380 0.45 -10.60 24.20
N LYS A 381 1.48 -9.87 24.62
CA LYS A 381 2.24 -10.18 25.83
C LYS A 381 1.39 -10.06 27.10
N ASP A 382 0.55 -9.03 27.21
CA ASP A 382 -0.40 -8.87 28.32
C ASP A 382 -1.41 -10.03 28.38
N TRP A 383 -1.71 -10.65 27.23
CA TRP A 383 -2.53 -11.87 27.15
C TRP A 383 -1.73 -13.16 27.35
N GLY A 384 -0.45 -13.07 27.69
CA GLY A 384 0.41 -14.20 27.99
C GLY A 384 1.03 -14.88 26.76
N MET A 385 1.03 -14.22 25.61
CA MET A 385 1.65 -14.73 24.38
C MET A 385 3.09 -14.26 24.25
N ASP A 386 4.00 -15.19 23.94
CA ASP A 386 5.41 -14.91 23.66
C ASP A 386 5.60 -14.56 22.17
N GLU A 387 6.22 -13.41 21.90
CA GLU A 387 6.37 -12.90 20.52
C GLU A 387 7.09 -13.88 19.59
N PRO A 388 8.28 -14.43 19.89
CA PRO A 388 8.96 -15.37 19.00
C PRO A 388 8.13 -16.64 18.73
N SER A 389 7.50 -17.20 19.76
CA SER A 389 6.68 -18.41 19.64
C SER A 389 5.43 -18.15 18.82
N HIS A 390 4.82 -16.96 18.96
CA HIS A 390 3.64 -16.57 18.21
C HIS A 390 3.97 -16.35 16.71
N LYS A 391 5.06 -15.65 16.41
CA LYS A 391 5.55 -15.48 15.04
C LYS A 391 5.84 -16.83 14.37
N ARG A 392 6.48 -17.75 15.08
CA ARG A 392 6.73 -19.11 14.56
C ARG A 392 5.43 -19.85 14.24
N TYR A 393 4.45 -19.77 15.15
CA TYR A 393 3.13 -20.36 14.91
C TYR A 393 2.50 -19.82 13.63
N LEU A 394 2.50 -18.50 13.42
CA LEU A 394 1.95 -17.88 12.22
C LEU A 394 2.71 -18.31 10.96
N ASN A 395 4.05 -18.34 11.02
CA ASN A 395 4.89 -18.79 9.90
C ASN A 395 4.60 -20.25 9.53
N ASP A 396 4.48 -21.14 10.51
CA ASP A 396 4.15 -22.55 10.28
C ASP A 396 2.73 -22.73 9.76
N PHE A 397 1.78 -21.92 10.25
CA PHE A 397 0.40 -21.95 9.77
C PHE A 397 0.32 -21.59 8.29
N PHE A 398 0.85 -20.43 7.88
CA PHE A 398 0.72 -19.95 6.51
C PHE A 398 1.62 -20.66 5.50
N THR A 399 2.64 -21.39 5.95
CA THR A 399 3.43 -22.29 5.08
C THR A 399 2.87 -23.71 5.01
N GLY A 400 1.75 -24.00 5.68
CA GLY A 400 1.13 -25.32 5.71
C GLY A 400 1.89 -26.37 6.54
N LYS A 401 2.86 -25.93 7.36
CA LYS A 401 3.61 -26.82 8.26
C LYS A 401 2.84 -27.12 9.54
N HIS A 402 1.96 -26.21 9.98
CA HIS A 402 1.12 -26.43 11.13
C HIS A 402 0.05 -27.49 10.84
N PRO A 403 -0.14 -28.52 11.69
CA PRO A 403 -1.19 -29.52 11.51
C PRO A 403 -2.57 -28.87 11.41
N GLY A 404 -3.33 -29.22 10.37
CA GLY A 404 -4.68 -28.70 10.13
C GLY A 404 -4.71 -27.38 9.36
N SER A 405 -3.57 -26.82 8.93
CA SER A 405 -3.54 -25.69 8.01
C SER A 405 -3.55 -26.14 6.56
N ASP A 406 -4.51 -25.64 5.79
CA ASP A 406 -4.58 -25.82 4.33
C ASP A 406 -3.88 -24.66 3.57
N SER A 407 -3.32 -23.68 4.30
CA SER A 407 -2.62 -22.54 3.70
C SER A 407 -1.34 -22.98 2.96
N ARG A 408 -1.01 -22.28 1.88
CA ARG A 408 0.23 -22.47 1.11
C ARG A 408 0.89 -21.14 0.85
N GLY A 409 2.16 -21.03 1.25
CA GLY A 409 3.00 -19.86 1.03
C GLY A 409 4.44 -20.14 1.37
N GLU A 410 5.30 -19.12 1.26
CA GLU A 410 6.73 -19.21 1.53
C GLU A 410 7.22 -18.10 2.43
N LEU A 411 8.25 -18.37 3.20
CA LEU A 411 8.90 -17.37 4.04
C LEU A 411 9.90 -16.55 3.22
N TYR A 412 9.99 -15.28 3.53
CA TYR A 412 10.97 -14.34 3.03
C TYR A 412 11.77 -13.75 4.19
N ASN A 413 13.09 -13.59 4.00
CA ASN A 413 13.99 -13.08 5.02
C ASN A 413 13.85 -13.83 6.37
N ASP A 414 13.80 -15.16 6.30
CA ASP A 414 13.73 -16.04 7.47
C ASP A 414 15.04 -15.97 8.27
N ASP A 415 14.98 -15.40 9.47
CA ASP A 415 16.12 -15.28 10.39
C ASP A 415 16.06 -16.36 11.46
N PRO A 416 16.91 -17.39 11.38
CA PRO A 416 16.91 -18.48 12.35
C PRO A 416 17.34 -18.05 13.77
N VAL A 417 17.96 -16.87 13.93
CA VAL A 417 18.40 -16.36 15.23
C VAL A 417 17.26 -15.69 15.98
N THR A 418 16.57 -14.76 15.30
CA THR A 418 15.46 -14.02 15.91
C THR A 418 14.12 -14.72 15.77
N GLN A 419 14.03 -15.75 14.92
CA GLN A 419 12.80 -16.43 14.50
C GLN A 419 11.83 -15.49 13.77
N ASP A 420 12.32 -14.32 13.35
CA ASP A 420 11.55 -13.39 12.53
C ASP A 420 11.60 -13.80 11.06
N ALA A 421 10.45 -13.84 10.45
CA ALA A 421 10.31 -14.09 9.03
C ALA A 421 9.09 -13.34 8.51
N ARG A 422 9.08 -13.08 7.23
CA ARG A 422 7.95 -12.48 6.53
C ARG A 422 7.34 -13.52 5.62
N PHE A 423 6.08 -13.34 5.30
CA PHE A 423 5.29 -14.34 4.62
C PHE A 423 4.86 -13.86 3.22
N CYS A 424 4.92 -14.76 2.23
CA CYS A 424 4.54 -14.48 0.85
C CYS A 424 3.55 -15.54 0.33
N GLY A 425 2.49 -15.10 -0.33
CA GLY A 425 1.50 -15.96 -0.95
C GLY A 425 0.37 -15.17 -1.62
N THR A 426 -0.41 -15.83 -2.47
CA THR A 426 -1.66 -15.27 -3.00
C THR A 426 -2.80 -15.48 -2.00
N THR A 427 -3.81 -14.61 -1.99
CA THR A 427 -4.98 -14.75 -1.10
C THR A 427 -5.61 -16.13 -1.23
N ALA A 428 -5.85 -16.60 -2.45
CA ALA A 428 -6.44 -17.92 -2.72
C ALA A 428 -5.62 -19.08 -2.15
N SER A 429 -4.27 -19.04 -2.27
CA SER A 429 -3.40 -20.08 -1.72
C SER A 429 -3.32 -20.03 -0.20
N MET A 430 -3.36 -18.84 0.38
CA MET A 430 -3.42 -18.64 1.84
C MET A 430 -4.75 -19.15 2.43
N CYS A 431 -5.86 -19.00 1.72
CA CYS A 431 -7.18 -19.51 2.11
C CYS A 431 -7.38 -21.01 1.81
N GLY A 432 -6.33 -21.74 1.42
CA GLY A 432 -6.38 -23.19 1.23
C GLY A 432 -6.98 -23.66 -0.10
N ILE A 433 -7.32 -22.76 -1.04
CA ILE A 433 -7.84 -23.15 -2.37
C ILE A 433 -6.82 -24.00 -3.13
N GLU A 434 -5.53 -23.63 -3.05
CA GLU A 434 -4.45 -24.38 -3.70
C GLU A 434 -4.35 -25.83 -3.16
N ALA A 435 -4.36 -25.98 -1.83
CA ALA A 435 -4.32 -27.29 -1.19
C ALA A 435 -5.52 -28.14 -1.57
N ALA A 436 -6.72 -27.57 -1.54
CA ALA A 436 -7.95 -28.26 -1.88
C ALA A 436 -7.98 -28.75 -3.34
N LEU A 437 -7.50 -27.95 -4.27
CA LEU A 437 -7.39 -28.34 -5.69
C LEU A 437 -6.36 -29.44 -5.90
N PHE A 438 -5.22 -29.38 -5.20
CA PHE A 438 -4.20 -30.41 -5.24
C PHE A 438 -4.69 -31.75 -4.67
N GLU A 439 -5.40 -31.70 -3.54
CA GLU A 439 -5.98 -32.86 -2.86
C GLU A 439 -7.27 -33.37 -3.53
N LYS A 440 -7.87 -32.59 -4.42
CA LYS A 440 -9.16 -32.87 -5.08
C LYS A 440 -10.30 -33.02 -4.06
N ASP A 441 -10.30 -32.16 -3.05
CA ASP A 441 -11.26 -32.14 -1.97
C ASP A 441 -12.27 -30.99 -2.19
N ASP A 442 -13.48 -31.31 -2.65
CA ASP A 442 -14.51 -30.33 -2.98
C ASP A 442 -15.03 -29.59 -1.75
N GLU A 443 -15.04 -30.20 -0.56
CA GLU A 443 -15.50 -29.55 0.67
C GLU A 443 -14.45 -28.55 1.18
N LYS A 444 -13.18 -28.91 1.13
CA LYS A 444 -12.09 -27.97 1.40
C LYS A 444 -12.11 -26.82 0.39
N LEU A 445 -12.36 -27.10 -0.89
CA LEU A 445 -12.43 -26.08 -1.93
C LEU A 445 -13.55 -25.07 -1.67
N LYS A 446 -14.76 -25.54 -1.34
CA LYS A 446 -15.88 -24.67 -0.98
C LYS A 446 -15.56 -23.80 0.25
N ARG A 447 -14.88 -24.39 1.24
CA ARG A 447 -14.44 -23.69 2.44
C ARG A 447 -13.42 -22.61 2.11
N GLY A 448 -12.37 -22.92 1.33
CA GLY A 448 -11.34 -21.97 0.91
C GLY A 448 -11.89 -20.79 0.08
N ILE A 449 -12.82 -21.05 -0.86
CA ILE A 449 -13.49 -19.99 -1.61
C ILE A 449 -14.30 -19.09 -0.67
N ARG A 450 -14.96 -19.67 0.33
CA ARG A 450 -15.75 -18.89 1.30
C ARG A 450 -14.87 -18.04 2.19
N GLU A 451 -13.70 -18.54 2.61
CA GLU A 451 -12.71 -17.80 3.37
C GLU A 451 -12.16 -16.60 2.57
N ASP A 452 -11.77 -16.82 1.33
CA ASP A 452 -11.33 -15.77 0.41
C ASP A 452 -12.40 -14.66 0.25
N LEU A 453 -13.65 -15.06 -0.01
CA LEU A 453 -14.76 -14.12 -0.16
C LEU A 453 -15.10 -13.40 1.14
N MET A 454 -15.04 -14.07 2.28
CA MET A 454 -15.27 -13.48 3.60
C MET A 454 -14.23 -12.40 3.90
N LEU A 455 -12.96 -12.67 3.62
CA LEU A 455 -11.88 -11.69 3.81
C LEU A 455 -12.06 -10.45 2.91
N HIS A 456 -12.44 -10.64 1.65
CA HIS A 456 -12.74 -9.52 0.75
C HIS A 456 -13.99 -8.74 1.21
N ALA A 457 -15.04 -9.41 1.65
CA ALA A 457 -16.23 -8.77 2.19
C ALA A 457 -15.90 -7.94 3.44
N TYR A 458 -15.10 -8.49 4.34
CA TYR A 458 -14.58 -7.79 5.51
C TYR A 458 -13.76 -6.55 5.10
N MET A 459 -12.81 -6.69 4.19
CA MET A 459 -11.99 -5.57 3.69
C MET A 459 -12.85 -4.45 3.10
N LEU A 460 -13.86 -4.79 2.29
CA LEU A 460 -14.81 -3.84 1.69
C LEU A 460 -15.71 -3.15 2.73
N THR A 461 -15.89 -3.74 3.91
CA THR A 461 -16.71 -3.19 5.00
C THR A 461 -15.98 -2.16 5.85
N GLN A 462 -14.66 -2.14 5.84
CA GLN A 462 -13.87 -1.21 6.64
C GLN A 462 -14.03 0.25 6.20
N SER A 463 -13.74 1.19 7.11
CA SER A 463 -13.56 2.61 6.75
C SER A 463 -12.30 2.78 5.93
N GLY A 464 -12.35 3.63 4.88
CA GLY A 464 -11.23 3.89 4.01
C GLY A 464 -11.43 3.35 2.59
N ILE A 465 -10.32 3.13 1.88
CA ILE A 465 -10.32 2.77 0.46
C ILE A 465 -9.85 1.33 0.31
N PRO A 466 -10.68 0.42 -0.21
CA PRO A 466 -10.27 -0.94 -0.51
C PRO A 466 -9.34 -0.97 -1.72
N MET A 467 -8.30 -1.80 -1.63
CA MET A 467 -7.31 -2.03 -2.67
C MET A 467 -7.11 -3.52 -2.90
N LEU A 468 -7.39 -3.97 -4.10
CA LEU A 468 -7.10 -5.34 -4.56
C LEU A 468 -5.67 -5.45 -5.06
N TYR A 469 -5.10 -6.64 -5.00
CA TYR A 469 -3.94 -6.96 -5.80
C TYR A 469 -4.40 -7.73 -7.04
N SER A 470 -3.89 -7.35 -8.20
CA SER A 470 -4.27 -7.96 -9.49
C SER A 470 -4.13 -9.49 -9.46
N SER A 471 -5.12 -10.18 -9.92
CA SER A 471 -5.36 -11.63 -9.92
C SER A 471 -6.08 -12.19 -8.69
N ASP A 472 -6.25 -11.43 -7.59
CA ASP A 472 -7.07 -11.87 -6.46
C ASP A 472 -8.54 -11.97 -6.88
N GLU A 473 -8.99 -11.09 -7.78
CA GLU A 473 -10.36 -11.08 -8.32
C GLU A 473 -10.72 -12.35 -9.11
N ILE A 474 -9.72 -13.16 -9.47
CA ILE A 474 -9.93 -14.46 -10.14
C ILE A 474 -9.37 -15.64 -9.34
N GLY A 475 -9.03 -15.43 -8.09
CA GLY A 475 -8.54 -16.50 -7.20
C GLY A 475 -7.26 -17.17 -7.67
N ARG A 476 -6.30 -16.39 -8.18
CA ARG A 476 -5.02 -16.93 -8.67
C ARG A 476 -4.24 -17.61 -7.56
N LEU A 477 -3.65 -18.78 -7.87
CA LEU A 477 -2.77 -19.53 -6.98
C LEU A 477 -1.32 -19.01 -7.03
N ASN A 478 -0.51 -19.48 -6.10
CA ASN A 478 0.92 -19.25 -6.05
C ASN A 478 1.63 -19.69 -7.35
N ASP A 479 2.66 -18.94 -7.71
CA ASP A 479 3.49 -19.23 -8.89
C ASP A 479 4.90 -19.63 -8.45
N TYR A 480 5.19 -20.92 -8.50
CA TYR A 480 6.48 -21.47 -8.09
C TYR A 480 7.54 -21.42 -9.20
N SER A 481 7.17 -21.02 -10.42
CA SER A 481 8.09 -20.95 -11.57
C SER A 481 9.20 -19.93 -11.40
N TYR A 482 9.03 -18.94 -10.50
CA TYR A 482 10.07 -17.97 -10.18
C TYR A 482 11.38 -18.60 -9.71
N LYS A 483 11.34 -19.82 -9.13
CA LYS A 483 12.52 -20.57 -8.67
C LYS A 483 13.43 -21.03 -9.81
N GLU A 484 12.91 -21.07 -11.04
CA GLU A 484 13.66 -21.41 -12.24
C GLU A 484 14.39 -20.21 -12.84
N ASP A 485 14.03 -18.98 -12.41
CA ASP A 485 14.66 -17.74 -12.87
C ASP A 485 15.76 -17.31 -11.88
N PRO A 486 17.05 -17.35 -12.29
CA PRO A 486 18.16 -17.01 -11.40
C PRO A 486 18.08 -15.60 -10.80
N ASP A 487 17.44 -14.65 -11.49
CA ASP A 487 17.28 -13.27 -11.03
C ASP A 487 16.16 -13.14 -9.94
N LYS A 488 15.32 -14.17 -9.78
CA LYS A 488 14.15 -14.16 -8.88
C LYS A 488 14.19 -15.22 -7.79
N ALA A 489 14.90 -16.31 -8.04
CA ALA A 489 14.87 -17.53 -7.20
C ALA A 489 15.19 -17.28 -5.71
N ALA A 490 15.95 -16.24 -5.39
CA ALA A 490 16.31 -15.87 -4.01
C ALA A 490 15.25 -14.98 -3.31
N ASP A 491 14.20 -14.57 -4.01
CA ASP A 491 13.19 -13.64 -3.50
C ASP A 491 11.80 -14.28 -3.56
N SER A 492 11.34 -14.82 -2.43
CA SER A 492 10.04 -15.50 -2.33
C SER A 492 8.83 -14.61 -2.64
N ARG A 493 8.99 -13.29 -2.68
CA ARG A 493 7.90 -12.36 -3.06
C ARG A 493 7.42 -12.62 -4.50
N TYR A 494 8.26 -13.21 -5.34
CA TYR A 494 7.87 -13.58 -6.70
C TYR A 494 6.84 -14.70 -6.78
N ILE A 495 6.59 -15.45 -5.70
CA ILE A 495 5.52 -16.45 -5.64
C ILE A 495 4.14 -15.85 -5.96
N HIS A 496 3.94 -14.56 -5.60
CA HIS A 496 2.69 -13.84 -5.85
C HIS A 496 2.82 -12.68 -6.85
N ARG A 497 4.01 -12.49 -7.47
CA ARG A 497 4.26 -11.47 -8.50
C ARG A 497 4.28 -12.04 -9.92
N GLY A 498 3.72 -13.22 -10.17
CA GLY A 498 3.74 -13.86 -11.49
C GLY A 498 2.82 -13.20 -12.52
N ALA A 499 2.95 -13.61 -13.79
CA ALA A 499 2.16 -13.08 -14.91
C ALA A 499 0.66 -13.29 -14.74
N PHE A 500 -0.17 -12.34 -15.17
CA PHE A 500 -1.62 -12.45 -15.12
C PHE A 500 -2.13 -13.54 -16.07
N GLN A 501 -2.96 -14.42 -15.57
CA GLN A 501 -3.44 -15.59 -16.31
C GLN A 501 -4.75 -15.27 -17.05
N TRP A 502 -4.65 -14.65 -18.23
CA TRP A 502 -5.82 -14.22 -19.02
C TRP A 502 -6.75 -15.37 -19.44
N GLU A 503 -6.22 -16.58 -19.57
CA GLU A 503 -7.02 -17.79 -19.83
C GLU A 503 -7.95 -18.10 -18.66
N LEU A 504 -7.43 -18.07 -17.43
CA LEU A 504 -8.22 -18.26 -16.22
C LEU A 504 -9.25 -17.12 -16.05
N ALA A 505 -8.87 -15.88 -16.32
CA ALA A 505 -9.79 -14.76 -16.33
C ALA A 505 -10.95 -14.95 -17.34
N GLY A 506 -10.77 -15.76 -18.37
CA GLY A 506 -11.84 -16.19 -19.29
C GLY A 506 -12.97 -16.94 -18.59
N ASN A 507 -12.67 -17.66 -17.51
CA ASN A 507 -13.63 -18.44 -16.72
C ASN A 507 -14.49 -17.59 -15.76
N ARG A 508 -14.19 -16.30 -15.58
CA ARG A 508 -14.89 -15.42 -14.61
C ARG A 508 -16.41 -15.35 -14.78
N LYS A 509 -16.96 -15.77 -15.92
CA LYS A 509 -18.39 -15.84 -16.19
C LYS A 509 -19.01 -17.20 -15.85
N SER A 510 -18.23 -18.20 -15.55
CA SER A 510 -18.68 -19.53 -15.13
C SER A 510 -19.17 -19.45 -13.68
N LYS A 511 -20.34 -20.02 -13.40
CA LYS A 511 -20.87 -20.09 -12.01
C LYS A 511 -20.25 -21.22 -11.19
N THR A 512 -19.53 -22.13 -11.81
CA THR A 512 -19.01 -23.34 -11.18
C THR A 512 -17.48 -23.38 -11.08
N SER A 513 -16.78 -22.55 -11.85
CA SER A 513 -15.31 -22.43 -11.72
C SER A 513 -14.95 -21.59 -10.49
N VAL A 514 -13.75 -21.78 -9.95
CA VAL A 514 -13.21 -20.99 -8.82
C VAL A 514 -13.19 -19.50 -9.19
N GLU A 515 -12.62 -19.19 -10.37
CA GLU A 515 -12.50 -17.82 -10.87
C GLU A 515 -13.84 -17.13 -11.00
N GLY A 516 -14.85 -17.86 -11.48
CA GLY A 516 -16.20 -17.30 -11.67
C GLY A 516 -16.94 -17.10 -10.37
N GLN A 517 -16.81 -17.99 -9.40
CA GLN A 517 -17.41 -17.84 -8.07
C GLN A 517 -16.83 -16.64 -7.33
N ILE A 518 -15.51 -16.50 -7.33
CA ILE A 518 -14.83 -15.35 -6.69
C ILE A 518 -15.17 -14.05 -7.42
N PHE A 519 -14.97 -13.99 -8.73
CA PHE A 519 -15.18 -12.78 -9.52
C PHE A 519 -16.61 -12.22 -9.41
N GLN A 520 -17.62 -13.09 -9.59
CA GLN A 520 -19.01 -12.64 -9.59
C GLN A 520 -19.47 -12.17 -8.20
N THR A 521 -19.05 -12.88 -7.14
CA THR A 521 -19.41 -12.50 -5.78
C THR A 521 -18.70 -11.19 -5.37
N LEU A 522 -17.40 -11.06 -5.65
CA LEU A 522 -16.64 -9.85 -5.38
C LEU A 522 -17.26 -8.65 -6.12
N ASN A 523 -17.53 -8.78 -7.42
CA ASN A 523 -18.20 -7.76 -8.21
C ASN A 523 -19.57 -7.34 -7.65
N ARG A 524 -20.37 -8.30 -7.16
CA ARG A 524 -21.65 -7.99 -6.51
C ARG A 524 -21.43 -7.16 -5.23
N MET A 525 -20.50 -7.56 -4.38
CA MET A 525 -20.17 -6.81 -3.16
C MET A 525 -19.73 -5.38 -3.45
N GLU A 526 -18.88 -5.19 -4.47
CA GLU A 526 -18.43 -3.86 -4.89
C GLU A 526 -19.55 -2.99 -5.43
N GLN A 527 -20.50 -3.56 -6.19
CA GLN A 527 -21.69 -2.86 -6.67
C GLN A 527 -22.60 -2.44 -5.51
N ILE A 528 -22.82 -3.32 -4.52
CA ILE A 528 -23.56 -3.00 -3.29
C ILE A 528 -22.89 -1.83 -2.57
N ARG A 529 -21.56 -1.90 -2.35
CA ARG A 529 -20.80 -0.84 -1.69
C ARG A 529 -20.96 0.52 -2.37
N ARG A 530 -20.98 0.57 -3.70
CA ARG A 530 -21.20 1.81 -4.48
C ARG A 530 -22.60 2.39 -4.32
N GLN A 531 -23.60 1.54 -4.16
CA GLN A 531 -25.00 1.95 -4.11
C GLN A 531 -25.44 2.38 -2.71
N GLU A 532 -24.99 1.68 -1.68
CA GLU A 532 -25.48 1.84 -0.32
C GLU A 532 -24.85 3.04 0.41
N SER A 533 -25.69 3.87 1.03
CA SER A 533 -25.29 5.09 1.78
C SER A 533 -24.45 4.78 3.00
N VAL A 534 -24.60 3.60 3.59
CA VAL A 534 -23.85 3.14 4.76
C VAL A 534 -22.35 2.96 4.49
N PHE A 535 -21.91 2.97 3.23
CA PHE A 535 -20.49 2.95 2.87
C PHE A 535 -19.90 4.33 2.59
N ASP A 536 -20.69 5.41 2.73
CA ASP A 536 -20.17 6.76 2.55
C ASP A 536 -19.06 7.08 3.57
N LYS A 537 -18.16 7.97 3.18
CA LYS A 537 -16.98 8.39 3.97
C LYS A 537 -17.32 9.00 5.35
N ASP A 538 -18.51 9.54 5.52
CA ASP A 538 -18.98 10.20 6.74
C ASP A 538 -19.77 9.28 7.67
N CYS A 539 -19.91 8.01 7.30
CA CYS A 539 -20.58 7.00 8.09
C CYS A 539 -19.84 6.74 9.42
N ASP A 540 -20.59 6.54 10.50
CA ASP A 540 -20.01 6.06 11.75
C ASP A 540 -19.78 4.56 11.67
N VAL A 541 -18.64 4.10 12.16
CA VAL A 541 -18.23 2.70 12.10
C VAL A 541 -17.78 2.24 13.47
N TYR A 542 -18.32 1.13 13.92
CA TYR A 542 -18.06 0.54 15.24
C TYR A 542 -17.89 -0.96 15.11
N THR A 543 -17.16 -1.57 16.04
CA THR A 543 -17.24 -3.02 16.25
C THR A 543 -18.43 -3.34 17.17
N TYR A 544 -19.10 -4.45 16.88
CA TYR A 544 -20.25 -4.93 17.65
C TYR A 544 -19.88 -6.24 18.33
N ASP A 545 -20.16 -6.38 19.63
CA ASP A 545 -19.80 -7.57 20.41
C ASP A 545 -20.93 -8.62 20.37
N VAL A 546 -20.58 -9.85 20.02
CA VAL A 546 -21.49 -11.00 19.98
C VAL A 546 -21.07 -12.13 20.93
N HIS A 547 -20.16 -11.83 21.87
CA HIS A 547 -19.65 -12.76 22.90
C HIS A 547 -19.01 -14.05 22.35
N ASP A 548 -18.52 -14.03 21.12
CA ASP A 548 -17.71 -15.08 20.50
C ASP A 548 -16.45 -14.46 19.89
N ASP A 549 -15.29 -14.83 20.38
CA ASP A 549 -13.99 -14.27 19.97
C ASP A 549 -13.58 -14.68 18.55
N SER A 550 -14.36 -15.49 17.85
CA SER A 550 -14.13 -15.84 16.45
C SER A 550 -15.08 -15.13 15.45
N ILE A 551 -16.04 -14.35 15.95
CA ILE A 551 -17.00 -13.63 15.11
C ILE A 551 -16.75 -12.13 15.20
N LEU A 552 -16.38 -11.52 14.08
CA LEU A 552 -16.27 -10.08 13.96
C LEU A 552 -17.57 -9.49 13.41
N CYS A 553 -18.15 -8.52 14.10
CA CYS A 553 -19.26 -7.72 13.60
C CYS A 553 -18.84 -6.26 13.44
N ILE A 554 -19.15 -5.68 12.29
CA ILE A 554 -18.89 -4.27 11.96
C ILE A 554 -20.22 -3.57 11.72
N LEU A 555 -20.55 -2.64 12.60
CA LEU A 555 -21.71 -1.78 12.47
C LEU A 555 -21.34 -0.51 11.70
N ARG A 556 -22.15 -0.16 10.69
CA ARG A 556 -22.06 1.12 10.00
C ARG A 556 -23.40 1.85 10.11
N GLN A 557 -23.34 3.13 10.50
CA GLN A 557 -24.53 3.94 10.77
C GLN A 557 -24.45 5.29 10.04
N LYS A 558 -25.49 5.64 9.29
CA LYS A 558 -25.63 6.96 8.67
C LYS A 558 -27.08 7.45 8.79
N GLY A 559 -27.35 8.35 9.75
CA GLY A 559 -28.72 8.71 10.10
C GLY A 559 -29.50 7.47 10.54
N ASP A 560 -30.62 7.20 9.88
CA ASP A 560 -31.46 6.03 10.15
C ASP A 560 -30.98 4.75 9.43
N ASP A 561 -30.09 4.89 8.44
CA ASP A 561 -29.51 3.75 7.73
C ASP A 561 -28.56 2.98 8.65
N ARG A 562 -28.86 1.71 8.91
CA ARG A 562 -28.09 0.82 9.76
C ARG A 562 -27.70 -0.45 9.00
N PHE A 563 -26.43 -0.77 9.05
CA PHE A 563 -25.83 -1.94 8.40
C PHE A 563 -24.93 -2.67 9.40
N ILE A 564 -24.97 -4.00 9.36
CA ILE A 564 -24.08 -4.87 10.14
C ILE A 564 -23.48 -5.91 9.22
N GLY A 565 -22.14 -5.87 9.07
CA GLY A 565 -21.35 -6.95 8.48
C GLY A 565 -21.00 -7.96 9.57
N ILE A 566 -21.29 -9.23 9.34
CA ILE A 566 -21.04 -10.33 10.28
C ILE A 566 -20.08 -11.32 9.62
N PHE A 567 -18.97 -11.66 10.29
CA PHE A 567 -17.88 -12.45 9.71
C PHE A 567 -17.40 -13.51 10.70
N ASN A 568 -17.49 -14.78 10.32
CA ASN A 568 -16.95 -15.90 11.09
C ASN A 568 -15.52 -16.20 10.67
N PHE A 569 -14.55 -15.86 11.52
CA PHE A 569 -13.10 -16.08 11.29
C PHE A 569 -12.65 -17.50 11.69
N SER A 570 -13.54 -18.44 11.91
CA SER A 570 -13.21 -19.80 12.29
C SER A 570 -13.55 -20.84 11.21
N ASP A 571 -12.89 -21.98 11.28
CA ASP A 571 -13.09 -23.14 10.41
C ASP A 571 -14.26 -24.03 10.82
N SER A 572 -15.12 -23.56 11.73
CA SER A 572 -16.30 -24.26 12.22
C SER A 572 -17.55 -23.38 12.14
N GLU A 573 -18.70 -24.01 12.15
CA GLU A 573 -19.99 -23.32 12.29
C GLU A 573 -20.06 -22.60 13.63
N LYS A 574 -20.58 -21.37 13.61
CA LYS A 574 -20.73 -20.48 14.78
C LYS A 574 -22.09 -19.82 14.79
N THR A 575 -22.55 -19.45 15.97
CA THR A 575 -23.79 -18.66 16.16
C THR A 575 -23.42 -17.28 16.70
N ALA A 576 -23.74 -16.24 15.96
CA ALA A 576 -23.64 -14.85 16.43
C ALA A 576 -24.89 -14.51 17.24
N TRP A 577 -24.73 -14.29 18.54
CA TRP A 577 -25.81 -13.88 19.43
C TRP A 577 -26.00 -12.38 19.37
N MET A 578 -27.09 -11.93 18.74
CA MET A 578 -27.35 -10.53 18.49
C MET A 578 -28.65 -10.08 19.16
N GLN A 579 -28.76 -8.78 19.46
CA GLN A 579 -29.96 -8.18 20.06
C GLN A 579 -30.40 -6.97 19.21
N GLU A 580 -30.52 -7.18 17.89
CA GLU A 580 -30.97 -6.15 16.97
C GLU A 580 -32.48 -6.24 16.76
N GLU A 581 -33.15 -5.10 16.96
CA GLU A 581 -34.59 -5.00 16.71
C GLU A 581 -34.87 -4.67 15.23
N GLY A 582 -35.93 -5.27 14.71
CA GLY A 582 -36.42 -5.02 13.36
C GLY A 582 -35.99 -6.07 12.36
N THR A 583 -36.41 -5.85 11.14
CA THR A 583 -36.15 -6.73 10.00
C THR A 583 -34.95 -6.25 9.23
N PHE A 584 -34.05 -7.16 8.86
CA PHE A 584 -32.86 -6.91 8.06
C PHE A 584 -32.94 -7.67 6.75
N ARG A 585 -32.27 -7.12 5.72
CA ARG A 585 -32.05 -7.78 4.45
C ARG A 585 -30.56 -8.06 4.29
N ASP A 586 -30.20 -9.32 4.07
CA ASP A 586 -28.83 -9.64 3.63
C ASP A 586 -28.64 -9.19 2.17
N LEU A 587 -27.79 -8.22 1.95
CA LEU A 587 -27.54 -7.59 0.64
C LEU A 587 -26.84 -8.54 -0.35
N ILE A 588 -26.22 -9.62 0.15
CA ILE A 588 -25.52 -10.61 -0.70
C ILE A 588 -26.53 -11.62 -1.26
N THR A 589 -27.39 -12.17 -0.41
CA THR A 589 -28.35 -13.25 -0.77
C THR A 589 -29.76 -12.74 -1.06
N ASP A 590 -30.05 -11.49 -0.74
CA ASP A 590 -31.38 -10.86 -0.79
C ASP A 590 -32.42 -11.48 0.21
N GLN A 591 -31.97 -12.27 1.16
CA GLN A 591 -32.84 -12.86 2.18
C GLN A 591 -33.20 -11.85 3.27
N THR A 592 -34.41 -11.95 3.76
CA THR A 592 -34.92 -11.15 4.90
C THR A 592 -34.86 -11.99 6.16
N LEU A 593 -34.32 -11.40 7.25
CA LEU A 593 -34.14 -12.10 8.52
C LEU A 593 -34.24 -11.14 9.72
N GLU A 594 -34.44 -11.70 10.91
CA GLU A 594 -34.21 -11.02 12.18
C GLU A 594 -32.81 -11.35 12.69
N LEU A 595 -32.08 -10.35 13.22
CA LEU A 595 -30.75 -10.57 13.77
C LEU A 595 -30.83 -10.89 15.27
N LYS A 596 -31.04 -12.16 15.60
CA LYS A 596 -31.03 -12.71 16.97
C LYS A 596 -29.93 -13.76 17.10
N ASP A 597 -30.19 -14.95 16.62
CA ASP A 597 -29.30 -16.11 16.61
C ASP A 597 -28.92 -16.39 15.18
N VAL A 598 -27.79 -15.79 14.71
CA VAL A 598 -27.38 -15.88 13.31
C VAL A 598 -26.34 -17.00 13.17
N GLU A 599 -26.76 -18.10 12.54
CA GLU A 599 -25.88 -19.22 12.24
C GLU A 599 -25.00 -18.90 11.01
N LEU A 600 -23.71 -19.08 11.16
CA LEU A 600 -22.71 -18.86 10.12
C LEU A 600 -21.87 -20.12 9.94
N PRO A 601 -21.80 -20.69 8.73
CA PRO A 601 -20.87 -21.78 8.46
C PRO A 601 -19.41 -21.33 8.66
N ALA A 602 -18.47 -22.28 8.65
CA ALA A 602 -17.03 -21.97 8.63
C ALA A 602 -16.73 -20.88 7.59
N TYR A 603 -16.07 -19.79 8.02
CA TYR A 603 -15.78 -18.61 7.20
C TYR A 603 -17.02 -17.98 6.52
N GLY A 604 -18.19 -18.17 7.13
CA GLY A 604 -19.43 -17.54 6.67
C GLY A 604 -19.47 -16.04 6.93
N PHE A 605 -20.19 -15.31 6.09
CA PHE A 605 -20.36 -13.87 6.26
C PHE A 605 -21.73 -13.40 5.74
N MET A 606 -22.20 -12.28 6.27
CA MET A 606 -23.43 -11.63 5.86
C MET A 606 -23.29 -10.11 5.86
N TRP A 607 -24.01 -9.43 4.97
CA TRP A 607 -24.14 -7.98 4.91
C TRP A 607 -25.57 -7.56 5.14
N CYS A 608 -25.93 -7.34 6.39
CA CYS A 608 -27.30 -7.12 6.84
C CYS A 608 -27.62 -5.63 6.93
N LYS A 609 -28.53 -5.14 6.10
CA LYS A 609 -29.05 -3.77 6.15
C LYS A 609 -30.46 -3.77 6.74
N ARG A 610 -30.73 -2.86 7.70
CA ARG A 610 -32.04 -2.66 8.28
C ARG A 610 -33.03 -2.16 7.23
N MET A 611 -34.24 -2.73 7.20
CA MET A 611 -35.31 -2.37 6.27
C MET A 611 -36.14 -1.19 6.76
#